data_1065b2fab46944f4d5250b2bcfd575a9
#
_entry.id   1065b2fab46944f4d5250b2bcfd575a9
#
_cell.length_a   1.000
_cell.length_b   1.000
_cell.length_c   1.000
_cell.angle_alpha   90.00
_cell.angle_beta   90.00
_cell.angle_gamma   90.00
#
_symmetry.space_group_name_H-M   'P 1'
#
loop_
_entity.id
_entity.type
_entity.pdbx_description
1 polymer ?
#
loop_
_entity_poly.entity_id
_entity_poly.type
_entity_poly.pdbx_seq_one_letter_code
_entity_poly.pdbx_strand_id
1 'polypeptide(L)'
;SSDLEMLLEQTKDMGINIYTHGEMLPCHGYEGLKKYPHLIGNFGGAWQEQQKQFDNLPGCILMTTNCLMRPRESYKDRIYSTNVVGWEGVKHIGKNEKGEKDFSEIIKLALELGGFREDQEKKEILVGFGHAAALSQADKIVEAVKGGQIRHFFLIGGCDGARPGRNYYTEFAQMVPKDCVILTLACGKYRF
;
A
#
# COMPACT_ATOMS: atom_id res chain seq x y z
N SER A 1 -3.13 6.46 -7.16
CA SER A 1 -2.24 5.81 -8.16
C SER A 1 -1.47 6.83 -8.99
N SER A 2 -2.07 7.93 -9.42
CA SER A 2 -1.36 8.97 -10.18
C SER A 2 -0.17 9.57 -9.43
N ASP A 3 -0.26 9.73 -8.12
CA ASP A 3 0.86 10.26 -7.31
C ASP A 3 2.02 9.27 -7.21
N LEU A 4 1.71 7.98 -7.04
CA LEU A 4 2.75 6.95 -7.05
C LEU A 4 3.44 6.88 -8.40
N GLU A 5 2.70 6.94 -9.50
CA GLU A 5 3.29 6.94 -10.84
C GLU A 5 4.15 8.19 -11.08
N MET A 6 3.69 9.38 -10.69
CA MET A 6 4.49 10.60 -10.79
C MET A 6 5.78 10.52 -9.94
N LEU A 7 5.71 9.94 -8.74
CA LEU A 7 6.90 9.73 -7.91
C LEU A 7 7.86 8.72 -8.56
N LEU A 8 7.34 7.62 -9.11
CA LEU A 8 8.14 6.60 -9.78
C LEU A 8 8.84 7.16 -11.04
N GLU A 9 8.16 8.00 -11.82
CA GLU A 9 8.80 8.67 -12.96
C GLU A 9 9.89 9.65 -12.51
N GLN A 10 9.67 10.43 -11.44
CA GLN A 10 10.66 11.38 -10.94
C GLN A 10 11.85 10.72 -10.24
N THR A 11 11.72 9.48 -9.78
CA THR A 11 12.80 8.71 -9.11
C THR A 11 13.49 7.71 -10.00
N LYS A 12 13.07 7.62 -11.28
CA LYS A 12 13.64 6.70 -12.24
C LYS A 12 15.14 6.94 -12.41
N ASP A 13 15.90 5.87 -12.37
CA ASP A 13 17.37 5.85 -12.55
C ASP A 13 18.15 6.71 -11.51
N MET A 14 17.52 7.09 -10.39
CA MET A 14 18.14 7.88 -9.33
C MET A 14 18.74 7.04 -8.19
N GLY A 15 18.67 5.71 -8.26
CA GLY A 15 19.17 4.82 -7.19
C GLY A 15 18.30 4.82 -5.93
N ILE A 16 17.04 5.24 -6.05
CA ILE A 16 16.07 5.25 -4.95
C ILE A 16 15.14 4.06 -5.09
N ASN A 17 14.95 3.31 -4.01
CA ASN A 17 13.97 2.26 -3.89
C ASN A 17 12.67 2.79 -3.28
N ILE A 18 11.55 2.48 -3.89
CA ILE A 18 10.22 2.87 -3.42
C ILE A 18 9.51 1.65 -2.83
N TYR A 19 8.98 1.84 -1.64
CA TYR A 19 8.13 0.87 -0.96
C TYR A 19 6.77 1.50 -0.70
N THR A 20 5.72 0.70 -0.81
CA THR A 20 4.39 1.12 -0.35
C THR A 20 4.16 0.69 1.08
N HIS A 21 3.11 1.20 1.70
CA HIS A 21 2.70 0.81 3.05
C HIS A 21 1.17 0.75 3.16
N GLY A 22 0.68 -0.13 4.02
CA GLY A 22 -0.72 -0.19 4.40
C GLY A 22 -1.67 -0.38 3.22
N GLU A 23 -2.58 0.56 3.04
CA GLU A 23 -3.64 0.46 2.03
C GLU A 23 -3.17 0.60 0.56
N MET A 24 -1.91 0.89 0.33
CA MET A 24 -1.34 0.89 -1.02
C MET A 24 -0.90 -0.51 -1.50
N LEU A 25 -1.00 -1.54 -0.66
CA LEU A 25 -0.66 -2.91 -1.02
C LEU A 25 -1.24 -3.37 -2.38
N PRO A 26 -2.50 -3.09 -2.75
CA PRO A 26 -3.07 -3.54 -4.02
C PRO A 26 -2.38 -2.96 -5.26
N CYS A 27 -1.60 -1.88 -5.16
CA CYS A 27 -0.92 -1.29 -6.30
C CYS A 27 0.06 -2.28 -6.98
N HIS A 28 0.62 -3.22 -6.21
CA HIS A 28 1.50 -4.26 -6.71
C HIS A 28 0.81 -5.30 -7.61
N GLY A 29 -0.53 -5.29 -7.70
CA GLY A 29 -1.31 -6.09 -8.62
C GLY A 29 -1.49 -5.47 -10.02
N TYR A 30 -1.01 -4.25 -10.27
CA TYR A 30 -1.20 -3.53 -11.53
C TYR A 30 0.04 -3.57 -12.41
N GLU A 31 -0.12 -4.07 -13.64
CA GLU A 31 0.99 -4.17 -14.62
C GLU A 31 1.65 -2.83 -14.93
N GLY A 32 0.85 -1.76 -15.02
CA GLY A 32 1.35 -0.40 -15.28
C GLY A 32 2.32 0.12 -14.21
N LEU A 33 2.27 -0.40 -12.98
CA LEU A 33 3.19 -0.06 -11.90
C LEU A 33 4.35 -1.06 -11.79
N LYS A 34 4.15 -2.33 -12.17
CA LYS A 34 5.20 -3.36 -12.18
C LYS A 34 6.34 -3.07 -13.17
N LYS A 35 6.12 -2.20 -14.15
CA LYS A 35 7.17 -1.78 -15.09
C LYS A 35 8.32 -1.01 -14.43
N TYR A 36 8.12 -0.48 -13.22
CA TYR A 36 9.14 0.26 -12.49
C TYR A 36 9.95 -0.69 -11.59
N PRO A 37 11.20 -1.00 -11.93
CA PRO A 37 12.00 -1.98 -11.18
C PRO A 37 12.35 -1.49 -9.77
N HIS A 38 12.35 -0.19 -9.51
CA HIS A 38 12.60 0.41 -8.21
C HIS A 38 11.36 0.52 -7.31
N LEU A 39 10.18 0.08 -7.78
CA LEU A 39 9.03 -0.22 -6.92
C LEU A 39 9.22 -1.63 -6.32
N ILE A 40 9.95 -1.70 -5.23
CA ILE A 40 10.49 -2.96 -4.71
C ILE A 40 9.41 -3.84 -4.08
N GLY A 41 8.51 -3.24 -3.28
CA GLY A 41 7.51 -4.02 -2.56
C GLY A 41 6.73 -3.20 -1.54
N ASN A 42 6.08 -3.91 -0.62
CA ASN A 42 5.35 -3.30 0.47
C ASN A 42 6.16 -3.41 1.77
N PHE A 43 6.30 -2.29 2.47
CA PHE A 43 6.98 -2.21 3.76
C PHE A 43 5.97 -2.31 4.90
N GLY A 44 6.29 -3.16 5.87
CA GLY A 44 5.48 -3.28 7.09
C GLY A 44 4.12 -3.95 6.86
N GLY A 45 3.12 -3.49 7.60
CA GLY A 45 1.81 -4.08 7.66
C GLY A 45 0.68 -3.06 7.56
N ALA A 46 -0.35 -3.22 8.39
CA ALA A 46 -1.52 -2.37 8.40
C ALA A 46 -1.23 -0.96 8.95
N TRP A 47 -2.11 0.00 8.62
CA TRP A 47 -1.95 1.42 8.95
C TRP A 47 -1.71 1.69 10.45
N GLN A 48 -2.31 0.90 11.33
CA GLN A 48 -2.22 1.10 12.78
C GLN A 48 -0.82 0.84 13.37
N GLU A 49 0.04 0.18 12.61
CA GLU A 49 1.41 -0.14 13.03
C GLU A 49 2.44 0.91 12.57
N GLN A 50 2.02 1.88 11.77
CA GLN A 50 2.91 2.84 11.11
C GLN A 50 3.82 3.57 12.09
N GLN A 51 3.32 3.99 13.27
CA GLN A 51 4.13 4.72 14.24
C GLN A 51 5.32 3.91 14.75
N LYS A 52 5.15 2.59 14.89
CA LYS A 52 6.22 1.67 15.30
C LYS A 52 7.15 1.37 14.12
N GLN A 53 6.58 1.16 12.94
CA GLN A 53 7.33 0.76 11.74
C GLN A 53 8.16 1.92 11.17
N PHE A 54 7.66 3.16 11.27
CA PHE A 54 8.37 4.34 10.75
C PHE A 54 9.45 4.88 11.70
N ASP A 55 9.44 4.45 12.95
CA ASP A 55 10.34 4.97 14.01
C ASP A 55 11.82 4.89 13.61
N ASN A 56 12.25 3.75 13.08
CA ASN A 56 13.64 3.50 12.68
C ASN A 56 13.82 3.35 11.16
N LEU A 57 12.86 3.80 10.37
CA LEU A 57 12.95 3.73 8.92
C LEU A 57 14.07 4.66 8.42
N PRO A 58 15.11 4.17 7.72
CA PRO A 58 16.20 5.00 7.21
C PRO A 58 15.87 5.66 5.86
N GLY A 59 14.69 6.27 5.75
CA GLY A 59 14.20 6.87 4.52
C GLY A 59 13.10 7.89 4.77
N CYS A 60 12.61 8.50 3.70
CA CYS A 60 11.49 9.43 3.74
C CYS A 60 10.15 8.71 3.66
N ILE A 61 9.11 9.36 4.16
CA ILE A 61 7.74 8.87 4.17
C ILE A 61 6.86 9.88 3.42
N LEU A 62 6.11 9.42 2.44
CA LEU A 62 5.12 10.22 1.73
C LEU A 62 3.72 9.63 1.97
N MET A 63 2.88 10.36 2.70
CA MET A 63 1.50 9.98 2.96
C MET A 63 0.58 10.55 1.88
N THR A 64 -0.17 9.68 1.22
CA THR A 64 -1.02 10.05 0.07
C THR A 64 -2.51 9.95 0.35
N THR A 65 -2.88 9.23 1.40
CA THR A 65 -4.26 8.90 1.76
C THR A 65 -4.54 9.15 3.24
N ASN A 66 -5.73 8.84 3.68
CA ASN A 66 -6.29 9.16 5.00
C ASN A 66 -5.78 8.31 6.17
N CYS A 67 -4.85 7.40 5.98
CA CYS A 67 -4.29 6.56 7.05
C CYS A 67 -3.15 7.22 7.85
N LEU A 68 -2.94 8.52 7.72
CA LEU A 68 -1.93 9.27 8.47
C LEU A 68 -2.30 9.32 9.96
N MET A 69 -1.44 8.76 10.81
CA MET A 69 -1.48 8.94 12.26
C MET A 69 -0.58 10.11 12.68
N ARG A 70 -0.77 10.62 13.90
CA ARG A 70 0.13 11.63 14.46
C ARG A 70 1.59 11.17 14.33
N PRO A 71 2.44 11.92 13.62
CA PRO A 71 3.85 11.58 13.49
C PRO A 71 4.56 11.64 14.86
N ARG A 72 5.49 10.69 15.07
CA ARG A 72 6.39 10.75 16.23
C ARG A 72 7.58 11.65 15.95
N GLU A 73 8.16 12.19 17.03
CA GLU A 73 9.35 13.05 16.97
C GLU A 73 10.51 12.40 16.19
N SER A 74 10.65 11.08 16.28
CA SER A 74 11.72 10.29 15.63
C SER A 74 11.71 10.33 14.09
N TYR A 75 10.56 10.67 13.46
CA TYR A 75 10.45 10.72 12.00
C TYR A 75 9.66 11.92 11.46
N LYS A 76 9.27 12.88 12.31
CA LYS A 76 8.49 14.05 11.88
C LYS A 76 9.18 14.91 10.83
N ASP A 77 10.51 14.95 10.82
CA ASP A 77 11.30 15.78 9.92
C ASP A 77 11.51 15.13 8.54
N ARG A 78 11.07 13.87 8.37
CA ARG A 78 11.21 13.12 7.12
C ARG A 78 9.89 12.52 6.63
N ILE A 79 8.76 13.01 7.17
CA ILE A 79 7.41 12.68 6.70
C ILE A 79 6.81 13.84 5.94
N TYR A 80 6.21 13.53 4.82
CA TYR A 80 5.53 14.47 3.93
C TYR A 80 4.11 13.99 3.68
N SER A 81 3.24 14.90 3.32
CA SER A 81 1.87 14.61 2.92
C SER A 81 1.55 15.16 1.54
N THR A 82 0.55 14.63 0.90
CA THR A 82 0.03 15.12 -0.38
C THR A 82 -1.46 14.85 -0.50
N ASN A 83 -2.13 15.41 -1.51
CA ASN A 83 -3.58 15.30 -1.73
C ASN A 83 -4.41 15.90 -0.58
N VAL A 84 -5.34 15.10 -0.05
CA VAL A 84 -6.30 15.53 0.97
C VAL A 84 -5.83 15.23 2.39
N VAL A 85 -4.70 14.54 2.54
CA VAL A 85 -4.16 14.19 3.85
C VAL A 85 -3.14 15.23 4.30
N GLY A 86 -3.16 15.57 5.57
CA GLY A 86 -2.22 16.50 6.18
C GLY A 86 -2.21 16.38 7.69
N TRP A 87 -1.19 16.91 8.30
CA TRP A 87 -1.04 17.01 9.75
C TRP A 87 -0.28 18.29 10.09
N GLU A 88 -0.60 18.91 11.21
CA GLU A 88 0.11 20.10 11.68
C GLU A 88 1.61 19.83 11.78
N GLY A 89 2.43 20.71 11.19
CA GLY A 89 3.89 20.57 11.15
C GLY A 89 4.43 19.57 10.13
N VAL A 90 3.58 18.85 9.38
CA VAL A 90 4.00 17.99 8.27
C VAL A 90 4.01 18.78 6.96
N LYS A 91 5.14 18.75 6.25
CA LYS A 91 5.25 19.40 4.94
C LYS A 91 4.27 18.76 3.94
N HIS A 92 3.58 19.63 3.18
CA HIS A 92 2.60 19.21 2.21
C HIS A 92 3.07 19.49 0.78
N ILE A 93 3.06 18.46 -0.05
CA ILE A 93 3.39 18.57 -1.47
C ILE A 93 2.10 18.73 -2.26
N GLY A 94 1.80 19.95 -2.65
CA GLY A 94 0.62 20.32 -3.45
C GLY A 94 0.85 20.16 -4.95
N LYS A 95 -0.22 20.36 -5.71
CA LYS A 95 -0.16 20.45 -7.17
C LYS A 95 0.21 21.87 -7.60
N ASN A 96 1.03 21.99 -8.64
CA ASN A 96 1.27 23.25 -9.32
C ASN A 96 0.07 23.62 -10.23
N GLU A 97 0.14 24.76 -10.92
CA GLU A 97 -0.90 25.24 -11.84
C GLU A 97 -1.17 24.27 -13.00
N LYS A 98 -0.22 23.43 -13.35
CA LYS A 98 -0.34 22.39 -14.39
C LYS A 98 -0.92 21.06 -13.87
N GLY A 99 -1.22 20.98 -12.55
CA GLY A 99 -1.68 19.76 -11.91
C GLY A 99 -0.60 18.74 -11.58
N GLU A 100 0.67 19.10 -11.74
CA GLU A 100 1.84 18.27 -11.45
C GLU A 100 2.31 18.46 -10.02
N LYS A 101 2.99 17.48 -9.46
CA LYS A 101 3.64 17.55 -8.15
C LYS A 101 5.13 17.45 -8.29
N ASP A 102 5.84 18.31 -7.57
CA ASP A 102 7.30 18.29 -7.47
C ASP A 102 7.72 17.53 -6.20
N PHE A 103 8.37 16.40 -6.38
CA PHE A 103 8.91 15.57 -5.30
C PHE A 103 10.41 15.80 -5.06
N SER A 104 11.03 16.82 -5.66
CA SER A 104 12.47 17.06 -5.60
C SER A 104 13.01 17.14 -4.17
N GLU A 105 12.26 17.77 -3.26
CA GLU A 105 12.69 17.93 -1.86
C GLU A 105 12.77 16.60 -1.13
N ILE A 106 11.73 15.77 -1.21
CA ILE A 106 11.71 14.45 -0.56
C ILE A 106 12.71 13.49 -1.21
N ILE A 107 12.90 13.58 -2.52
CA ILE A 107 13.90 12.82 -3.28
C ILE A 107 15.31 13.14 -2.78
N LYS A 108 15.65 14.44 -2.68
CA LYS A 108 16.95 14.87 -2.16
C LYS A 108 17.20 14.35 -0.75
N LEU A 109 16.23 14.48 0.14
CA LEU A 109 16.35 14.00 1.51
C LEU A 109 16.48 12.46 1.55
N ALA A 110 15.78 11.73 0.69
CA ALA A 110 15.90 10.26 0.61
C ALA A 110 17.31 9.83 0.20
N LEU A 111 17.93 10.52 -0.75
CA LEU A 111 19.33 10.26 -1.15
C LEU A 111 20.31 10.55 -0.01
N GLU A 112 20.10 11.62 0.75
CA GLU A 112 20.93 11.96 1.92
C GLU A 112 20.83 10.93 3.04
N LEU A 113 19.65 10.34 3.26
CA LEU A 113 19.43 9.31 4.28
C LEU A 113 20.01 7.93 3.90
N GLY A 114 20.15 7.64 2.62
CA GLY A 114 20.85 6.48 2.08
C GLY A 114 20.10 5.14 2.15
N GLY A 115 18.96 5.05 2.83
CA GLY A 115 18.12 3.84 2.87
C GLY A 115 18.64 2.69 3.73
N PHE A 116 18.08 1.50 3.52
CA PHE A 116 18.47 0.28 4.22
C PHE A 116 19.86 -0.18 3.81
N ARG A 117 20.65 -0.65 4.78
CA ARG A 117 22.03 -1.14 4.55
C ARG A 117 22.10 -2.64 4.28
N GLU A 118 21.06 -3.36 4.67
CA GLU A 118 20.99 -4.83 4.57
C GLU A 118 19.62 -5.23 4.01
N ASP A 119 19.62 -6.25 3.18
CA ASP A 119 18.39 -6.87 2.71
C ASP A 119 17.78 -7.71 3.84
N GLN A 120 16.46 -7.64 3.94
CA GLN A 120 15.71 -8.48 4.88
C GLN A 120 15.16 -9.72 4.17
N GLU A 121 14.82 -10.74 4.95
CA GLU A 121 14.18 -11.93 4.45
C GLU A 121 12.88 -11.56 3.71
N LYS A 122 12.79 -12.00 2.46
CA LYS A 122 11.65 -11.73 1.60
C LYS A 122 10.43 -12.52 2.06
N LYS A 123 9.35 -11.81 2.37
CA LYS A 123 8.04 -12.40 2.64
C LYS A 123 7.11 -12.11 1.48
N GLU A 124 6.49 -13.13 0.95
CA GLU A 124 5.56 -13.00 -0.17
C GLU A 124 4.12 -13.27 0.26
N ILE A 125 3.19 -12.44 -0.19
CA ILE A 125 1.76 -12.63 -0.04
C ILE A 125 1.07 -12.44 -1.38
N LEU A 126 0.00 -13.17 -1.61
CA LEU A 126 -0.81 -13.00 -2.82
C LEU A 126 -1.70 -11.77 -2.66
N VAL A 127 -1.51 -10.77 -3.52
CA VAL A 127 -2.23 -9.49 -3.46
C VAL A 127 -3.38 -9.38 -4.48
N GLY A 128 -3.61 -10.41 -5.28
CA GLY A 128 -4.58 -10.38 -6.38
C GLY A 128 -4.04 -9.64 -7.61
N PHE A 129 -4.97 -9.14 -8.44
CA PHE A 129 -4.66 -8.66 -9.78
C PHE A 129 -5.40 -7.35 -10.06
N GLY A 130 -4.90 -6.55 -10.99
CA GLY A 130 -5.60 -5.40 -11.53
C GLY A 130 -6.87 -5.83 -12.29
N HIS A 131 -7.84 -4.91 -12.44
CA HIS A 131 -9.13 -5.21 -13.04
C HIS A 131 -9.05 -5.81 -14.46
N ALA A 132 -8.13 -5.36 -15.30
CA ALA A 132 -7.95 -5.90 -16.65
C ALA A 132 -7.54 -7.39 -16.62
N ALA A 133 -6.58 -7.75 -15.76
CA ALA A 133 -6.15 -9.12 -15.57
C ALA A 133 -7.25 -10.01 -14.96
N ALA A 134 -8.02 -9.48 -14.01
CA ALA A 134 -9.17 -10.20 -13.46
C ALA A 134 -10.26 -10.44 -14.50
N LEU A 135 -10.59 -9.45 -15.32
CA LEU A 135 -11.57 -9.57 -16.40
C LEU A 135 -11.12 -10.55 -17.50
N SER A 136 -9.83 -10.66 -17.78
CA SER A 136 -9.32 -11.64 -18.74
C SER A 136 -9.55 -13.10 -18.32
N GLN A 137 -9.85 -13.35 -17.05
CA GLN A 137 -10.18 -14.67 -16.52
C GLN A 137 -11.69 -14.85 -16.24
N ALA A 138 -12.55 -13.91 -16.69
CA ALA A 138 -13.97 -13.90 -16.37
C ALA A 138 -14.67 -15.20 -16.79
N ASP A 139 -14.38 -15.73 -17.99
CA ASP A 139 -15.01 -16.96 -18.46
C ASP A 139 -14.70 -18.16 -17.55
N LYS A 140 -13.43 -18.30 -17.12
CA LYS A 140 -13.03 -19.37 -16.18
C LYS A 140 -13.71 -19.23 -14.82
N ILE A 141 -13.85 -17.99 -14.33
CA ILE A 141 -14.55 -17.72 -13.08
C ILE A 141 -16.04 -18.10 -13.20
N VAL A 142 -16.67 -17.72 -14.31
CA VAL A 142 -18.08 -18.06 -14.60
C VAL A 142 -18.27 -19.58 -14.71
N GLU A 143 -17.37 -20.29 -15.36
CA GLU A 143 -17.39 -21.75 -15.44
C GLU A 143 -17.25 -22.39 -14.05
N ALA A 144 -16.34 -21.90 -13.21
CA ALA A 144 -16.17 -22.38 -11.84
C ALA A 144 -17.42 -22.16 -10.98
N VAL A 145 -18.11 -21.03 -11.16
CA VAL A 145 -19.39 -20.76 -10.48
C VAL A 145 -20.49 -21.70 -10.99
N LYS A 146 -20.63 -21.86 -12.32
CA LYS A 146 -21.63 -22.77 -12.92
C LYS A 146 -21.37 -24.23 -12.56
N GLY A 147 -20.10 -24.60 -12.45
CA GLY A 147 -19.66 -25.94 -12.03
C GLY A 147 -19.75 -26.19 -10.52
N GLY A 148 -20.18 -25.21 -9.72
CA GLY A 148 -20.31 -25.33 -8.27
C GLY A 148 -18.99 -25.33 -7.49
N GLN A 149 -17.89 -25.03 -8.14
CA GLN A 149 -16.57 -24.91 -7.50
C GLN A 149 -16.45 -23.63 -6.67
N ILE A 150 -17.15 -22.58 -7.11
CA ILE A 150 -17.28 -21.31 -6.36
C ILE A 150 -18.75 -21.10 -6.05
N ARG A 151 -19.10 -21.10 -4.77
CA ARG A 151 -20.49 -20.95 -4.31
C ARG A 151 -20.87 -19.50 -4.04
N HIS A 152 -19.97 -18.74 -3.40
CA HIS A 152 -20.21 -17.34 -3.06
C HIS A 152 -18.93 -16.50 -3.16
N PHE A 153 -19.13 -15.21 -3.39
CA PHE A 153 -18.12 -14.15 -3.25
C PHE A 153 -18.49 -13.27 -2.07
N PHE A 154 -17.56 -13.06 -1.16
CA PHE A 154 -17.70 -12.14 -0.05
C PHE A 154 -16.78 -10.95 -0.26
N LEU A 155 -17.32 -9.74 -0.22
CA LEU A 155 -16.54 -8.51 -0.26
C LEU A 155 -16.36 -7.97 1.16
N ILE A 156 -15.13 -8.00 1.67
CA ILE A 156 -14.75 -7.39 2.95
C ILE A 156 -14.13 -6.04 2.65
N GLY A 157 -14.92 -4.97 2.78
CA GLY A 157 -14.51 -3.59 2.47
C GLY A 157 -13.93 -2.82 3.66
N GLY A 158 -13.71 -3.47 4.81
CA GLY A 158 -13.21 -2.85 6.03
C GLY A 158 -12.08 -3.64 6.68
N CYS A 159 -11.63 -3.16 7.83
CA CYS A 159 -10.67 -3.85 8.68
C CYS A 159 -11.07 -3.73 10.16
N ASP A 160 -10.53 -4.63 11.01
CA ASP A 160 -10.79 -4.60 12.45
C ASP A 160 -10.10 -3.42 13.18
N GLY A 161 -9.16 -2.77 12.52
CA GLY A 161 -8.38 -1.67 13.09
C GLY A 161 -7.43 -2.13 14.19
N ALA A 162 -7.04 -1.19 15.08
CA ALA A 162 -6.05 -1.42 16.13
C ALA A 162 -6.66 -1.77 17.51
N ARG A 163 -7.95 -1.56 17.70
CA ARG A 163 -8.57 -1.70 19.00
C ARG A 163 -8.64 -3.17 19.44
N PRO A 164 -8.12 -3.54 20.61
CA PRO A 164 -8.24 -4.90 21.13
C PRO A 164 -9.70 -5.37 21.22
N GLY A 165 -9.95 -6.64 20.87
CA GLY A 165 -11.29 -7.23 20.85
C GLY A 165 -12.11 -6.96 19.59
N ARG A 166 -11.60 -6.18 18.65
CA ARG A 166 -12.21 -6.03 17.32
C ARG A 166 -11.67 -7.11 16.38
N ASN A 167 -12.41 -8.20 16.23
CA ASN A 167 -12.02 -9.34 15.39
C ASN A 167 -13.12 -9.76 14.40
N TYR A 168 -14.12 -8.92 14.18
CA TYR A 168 -15.29 -9.26 13.36
C TYR A 168 -14.90 -9.76 11.95
N TYR A 169 -14.09 -9.00 11.23
CA TYR A 169 -13.67 -9.38 9.88
C TYR A 169 -12.69 -10.55 9.87
N THR A 170 -11.83 -10.65 10.87
CA THR A 170 -10.89 -11.77 11.04
C THR A 170 -11.67 -13.07 11.29
N GLU A 171 -12.59 -13.07 12.23
CA GLU A 171 -13.43 -14.24 12.55
C GLU A 171 -14.32 -14.61 11.38
N PHE A 172 -14.93 -13.62 10.72
CA PHE A 172 -15.74 -13.86 9.53
C PHE A 172 -14.92 -14.56 8.45
N ALA A 173 -13.71 -14.05 8.11
CA ALA A 173 -12.87 -14.65 7.09
C ALA A 173 -12.47 -16.10 7.41
N GLN A 174 -12.17 -16.38 8.70
CA GLN A 174 -11.84 -17.73 9.15
C GLN A 174 -13.02 -18.72 9.06
N MET A 175 -14.25 -18.21 9.16
CA MET A 175 -15.48 -19.01 9.08
C MET A 175 -16.00 -19.22 7.65
N VAL A 176 -15.46 -18.48 6.68
CA VAL A 176 -15.88 -18.61 5.27
C VAL A 176 -15.53 -20.01 4.74
N PRO A 177 -16.49 -20.74 4.15
CA PRO A 177 -16.24 -22.04 3.56
C PRO A 177 -15.20 -22.01 2.45
N LYS A 178 -14.46 -23.12 2.28
CA LYS A 178 -13.36 -23.21 1.30
C LYS A 178 -13.80 -23.12 -0.17
N ASP A 179 -15.07 -23.35 -0.45
CA ASP A 179 -15.71 -23.21 -1.76
C ASP A 179 -16.20 -21.76 -2.02
N CYS A 180 -15.76 -20.81 -1.21
CA CYS A 180 -16.10 -19.40 -1.35
C CYS A 180 -14.83 -18.56 -1.57
N VAL A 181 -14.99 -17.40 -2.20
CA VAL A 181 -13.92 -16.46 -2.48
C VAL A 181 -14.11 -15.22 -1.63
N ILE A 182 -13.06 -14.80 -0.94
CA ILE A 182 -13.02 -13.53 -0.23
C ILE A 182 -12.30 -12.50 -1.09
N LEU A 183 -12.99 -11.40 -1.36
CA LEU A 183 -12.42 -10.20 -1.95
C LEU A 183 -12.21 -9.18 -0.83
N THR A 184 -11.00 -8.70 -0.66
CA THR A 184 -10.68 -7.68 0.34
C THR A 184 -9.74 -6.64 -0.24
N LEU A 185 -9.67 -5.48 0.40
CA LEU A 185 -8.82 -4.36 0.02
C LEU A 185 -7.81 -4.07 1.11
N ALA A 186 -6.60 -3.70 0.69
CA ALA A 186 -5.58 -3.11 1.55
C ALA A 186 -5.31 -3.86 2.88
N CYS A 187 -5.55 -3.17 4.00
CA CYS A 187 -5.12 -3.62 5.33
C CYS A 187 -5.79 -4.92 5.82
N GLY A 188 -6.94 -5.31 5.28
CA GLY A 188 -7.58 -6.59 5.59
C GLY A 188 -6.67 -7.78 5.30
N LYS A 189 -5.85 -7.68 4.26
CA LYS A 189 -4.92 -8.74 3.83
C LYS A 189 -3.83 -9.09 4.85
N TYR A 190 -3.54 -8.22 5.81
CA TYR A 190 -2.56 -8.49 6.86
C TYR A 190 -3.09 -9.27 8.04
N ARG A 191 -4.38 -9.56 8.06
CA ARG A 191 -5.06 -10.25 9.16
C ARG A 191 -5.25 -11.75 8.92
N PHE A 192 -5.33 -12.17 7.65
CA PHE A 192 -5.67 -13.55 7.25
C PHE A 192 -5.17 -13.87 5.85
#